data_352e364b190b1541a7be64eda70889b5
#
_entry.id   352e364b190b1541a7be64eda70889b5
#
_cell.length_a   1.000
_cell.length_b   1.000
_cell.length_c   1.000
_cell.angle_alpha   90.00
_cell.angle_beta   90.00
_cell.angle_gamma   90.00
#
_symmetry.space_group_name_H-M   'P 1'
#
loop_
_entity.id
_entity.type
_entity.pdbx_description
1 polymer ?
#
loop_
_entity_poly.entity_id
_entity_poly.type
_entity_poly.pdbx_seq_one_letter_code
_entity_poly.pdbx_strand_id
1 'polypeptide(L)'
;MKQLFATAVIALALAGCSSMEHKAAPGLTSNKSIEINAAPSAVWSIVKNFDGLNKWHPAFSKDVLTKGANGQVGAARAITLKDGPTFTEELTAYNDAKMMYSYKIIESPLPVDKYTSTMTVTPKGNGSVVTWVGNFITKAGSGKTDADSQGLIDGAYQAGLDNVKKMAEGK
;
A
#
# COMPACT_ATOMS: atom_id res chain seq x y z
N MET A 1 -49.59 -55.65 -43.66
CA MET A 1 -49.75 -54.99 -42.36
C MET A 1 -48.33 -54.77 -41.83
N LYS A 2 -47.76 -53.59 -41.98
CA LYS A 2 -46.43 -53.23 -41.47
C LYS A 2 -46.61 -52.01 -40.59
N GLN A 3 -46.40 -52.17 -39.30
CA GLN A 3 -46.45 -51.06 -38.35
C GLN A 3 -45.08 -50.38 -38.33
N LEU A 4 -45.07 -49.06 -38.56
CA LEU A 4 -43.95 -48.16 -38.37
C LEU A 4 -43.94 -47.68 -36.90
N PHE A 5 -42.85 -47.98 -36.18
CA PHE A 5 -42.54 -47.37 -34.91
C PHE A 5 -41.78 -46.09 -35.13
N ALA A 6 -42.37 -44.95 -34.76
CA ALA A 6 -41.67 -43.67 -34.73
C ALA A 6 -40.96 -43.50 -33.39
N THR A 7 -39.68 -43.46 -33.43
CA THR A 7 -38.80 -43.19 -32.26
C THR A 7 -38.65 -41.68 -32.10
N ALA A 8 -39.23 -41.13 -31.02
CA ALA A 8 -39.05 -39.72 -30.66
C ALA A 8 -37.73 -39.57 -29.91
N VAL A 9 -36.80 -38.80 -30.48
CA VAL A 9 -35.55 -38.40 -29.84
C VAL A 9 -35.81 -37.12 -29.05
N ILE A 10 -35.77 -37.23 -27.73
CA ILE A 10 -35.84 -36.07 -26.83
C ILE A 10 -34.44 -35.50 -26.71
N ALA A 11 -34.20 -34.34 -27.31
CA ALA A 11 -32.94 -33.58 -27.13
C ALA A 11 -33.00 -32.85 -25.79
N LEU A 12 -32.19 -33.28 -24.83
CA LEU A 12 -32.00 -32.63 -23.52
C LEU A 12 -31.04 -31.46 -23.74
N ALA A 13 -31.56 -30.23 -23.74
CA ALA A 13 -30.74 -29.03 -23.77
C ALA A 13 -30.14 -28.82 -22.39
N LEU A 14 -28.84 -29.10 -22.26
CA LEU A 14 -28.02 -28.71 -21.10
C LEU A 14 -27.81 -27.20 -21.16
N ALA A 15 -28.57 -26.46 -20.33
CA ALA A 15 -28.30 -25.05 -20.07
C ALA A 15 -26.99 -24.96 -19.26
N GLY A 16 -25.89 -24.69 -19.97
CA GLY A 16 -24.60 -24.39 -19.31
C GLY A 16 -24.72 -23.07 -18.56
N CYS A 17 -24.75 -23.14 -17.24
CA CYS A 17 -24.47 -21.99 -16.39
C CYS A 17 -23.01 -21.57 -16.60
N SER A 18 -22.78 -20.58 -17.48
CA SER A 18 -21.51 -19.87 -17.52
C SER A 18 -21.38 -19.09 -16.22
N SER A 19 -20.64 -19.64 -15.25
CA SER A 19 -20.12 -18.88 -14.13
C SER A 19 -19.21 -17.79 -14.71
N MET A 20 -19.68 -16.53 -14.69
CA MET A 20 -18.82 -15.38 -14.95
C MET A 20 -17.76 -15.38 -13.83
N GLU A 21 -16.58 -15.88 -14.12
CA GLU A 21 -15.41 -15.61 -13.28
C GLU A 21 -15.23 -14.09 -13.25
N HIS A 22 -15.58 -13.49 -12.13
CA HIS A 22 -15.23 -12.11 -11.84
C HIS A 22 -13.71 -12.06 -11.68
N LYS A 23 -13.02 -11.82 -12.81
CA LYS A 23 -11.61 -11.50 -12.77
C LYS A 23 -11.46 -10.24 -11.92
N ALA A 24 -10.90 -10.39 -10.72
CA ALA A 24 -10.62 -9.24 -9.87
C ALA A 24 -9.86 -8.19 -10.69
N ALA A 25 -10.30 -6.93 -10.60
CA ALA A 25 -9.61 -5.84 -11.27
C ALA A 25 -8.12 -5.83 -10.83
N PRO A 26 -7.18 -5.58 -11.74
CA PRO A 26 -5.77 -5.48 -11.37
C PRO A 26 -5.62 -4.41 -10.30
N GLY A 27 -4.84 -4.70 -9.25
CA GLY A 27 -4.57 -3.75 -8.17
C GLY A 27 -3.83 -2.51 -8.68
N LEU A 28 -3.98 -1.41 -7.96
CA LEU A 28 -3.25 -0.16 -8.20
C LEU A 28 -1.86 -0.25 -7.55
N THR A 29 -0.89 0.45 -8.13
CA THR A 29 0.47 0.55 -7.58
C THR A 29 0.92 2.00 -7.57
N SER A 30 1.24 2.52 -6.39
CA SER A 30 2.03 3.75 -6.26
C SER A 30 3.51 3.38 -6.17
N ASN A 31 4.35 3.98 -6.99
CA ASN A 31 5.79 3.81 -6.96
C ASN A 31 6.46 5.18 -7.09
N LYS A 32 6.96 5.70 -5.98
CA LYS A 32 7.65 6.98 -5.91
C LYS A 32 9.07 6.79 -5.43
N SER A 33 10.00 7.55 -5.99
CA SER A 33 11.38 7.56 -5.55
C SER A 33 11.96 8.97 -5.60
N ILE A 34 12.93 9.24 -4.72
CA ILE A 34 13.63 10.52 -4.70
C ILE A 34 15.13 10.33 -4.43
N GLU A 35 15.95 11.06 -5.16
CA GLU A 35 17.39 11.12 -4.91
C GLU A 35 17.68 12.17 -3.85
N ILE A 36 18.54 11.79 -2.89
CA ILE A 36 18.90 12.61 -1.75
C ILE A 36 20.43 12.68 -1.66
N ASN A 37 20.95 13.90 -1.58
CA ASN A 37 22.40 14.12 -1.44
C ASN A 37 22.83 14.00 0.04
N ALA A 38 22.60 12.82 0.61
CA ALA A 38 22.98 12.44 1.96
C ALA A 38 23.27 10.93 2.01
N ALA A 39 24.15 10.53 2.94
CA ALA A 39 24.50 9.12 3.12
C ALA A 39 23.26 8.26 3.44
N PRO A 40 23.18 7.02 2.93
CA PRO A 40 22.02 6.15 3.17
C PRO A 40 21.69 5.95 4.66
N SER A 41 22.71 5.84 5.52
CA SER A 41 22.51 5.70 6.97
C SER A 41 21.87 6.95 7.61
N ALA A 42 22.20 8.14 7.13
CA ALA A 42 21.60 9.39 7.60
C ALA A 42 20.11 9.45 7.21
N VAL A 43 19.79 9.12 5.94
CA VAL A 43 18.41 9.07 5.45
C VAL A 43 17.61 7.97 6.16
N TRP A 44 18.19 6.79 6.33
CA TRP A 44 17.56 5.69 7.03
C TRP A 44 17.22 6.05 8.48
N SER A 45 18.10 6.77 9.18
CA SER A 45 17.85 7.22 10.55
C SER A 45 16.60 8.09 10.70
N ILE A 46 16.20 8.80 9.64
CA ILE A 46 14.98 9.63 9.62
C ILE A 46 13.72 8.74 9.55
N VAL A 47 13.74 7.72 8.67
CA VAL A 47 12.52 6.97 8.30
C VAL A 47 12.36 5.63 9.00
N LYS A 48 13.40 5.06 9.60
CA LYS A 48 13.43 3.68 10.11
C LYS A 48 12.47 3.35 11.26
N ASN A 49 12.12 4.34 12.06
CA ASN A 49 11.25 4.12 13.22
C ASN A 49 9.80 4.03 12.76
N PHE A 50 9.19 2.88 13.01
CA PHE A 50 7.82 2.62 12.58
C PHE A 50 6.80 3.56 13.23
N ASP A 51 7.04 4.04 14.47
CA ASP A 51 6.24 5.06 15.16
C ASP A 51 6.71 6.50 14.91
N GLY A 52 7.48 6.72 13.85
CA GLY A 52 8.11 8.01 13.56
C GLY A 52 7.52 8.78 12.38
N LEU A 53 6.45 8.27 11.75
CA LEU A 53 5.93 8.85 10.50
C LEU A 53 5.56 10.33 10.66
N ASN A 54 4.96 10.73 11.76
CA ASN A 54 4.59 12.11 12.04
C ASN A 54 5.79 13.06 12.26
N LYS A 55 6.99 12.53 12.45
CA LYS A 55 8.23 13.32 12.62
C LYS A 55 8.79 13.79 11.28
N TRP A 56 8.49 13.07 10.22
CA TRP A 56 9.04 13.36 8.90
C TRP A 56 7.98 13.51 7.79
N HIS A 57 6.76 13.04 7.97
CA HIS A 57 5.71 13.17 6.96
C HIS A 57 4.74 14.32 7.31
N PRO A 58 4.59 15.32 6.41
CA PRO A 58 3.88 16.57 6.76
C PRO A 58 2.36 16.41 6.98
N ALA A 59 1.75 15.33 6.48
CA ALA A 59 0.30 15.12 6.59
C ALA A 59 -0.15 14.56 7.95
N PHE A 60 0.77 14.06 8.79
CA PHE A 60 0.41 13.37 10.03
C PHE A 60 0.72 14.20 11.28
N SER A 61 -0.22 14.20 12.22
CA SER A 61 -0.09 14.90 13.51
C SER A 61 0.39 13.97 14.63
N LYS A 62 0.09 12.66 14.52
CA LYS A 62 0.39 11.69 15.55
C LYS A 62 0.69 10.33 14.93
N ASP A 63 1.65 9.61 15.51
CA ASP A 63 1.97 8.22 15.21
C ASP A 63 2.44 7.56 16.50
N VAL A 64 1.77 6.49 16.94
CA VAL A 64 2.06 5.80 18.20
C VAL A 64 1.93 4.30 18.02
N LEU A 65 2.88 3.55 18.58
CA LEU A 65 2.75 2.11 18.68
C LEU A 65 1.57 1.74 19.58
N THR A 66 0.73 0.85 19.09
CA THR A 66 -0.38 0.24 19.82
C THR A 66 -0.08 -1.20 20.22
N LYS A 67 0.94 -1.80 19.58
CA LYS A 67 1.40 -3.17 19.84
C LYS A 67 2.86 -3.33 19.43
N GLY A 68 3.63 -4.09 20.19
CA GLY A 68 5.03 -4.45 19.87
C GLY A 68 6.01 -3.29 20.02
N ALA A 69 7.12 -3.33 19.28
CA ALA A 69 8.20 -2.36 19.32
C ALA A 69 8.69 -2.01 17.89
N ASN A 70 9.41 -0.89 17.75
CA ASN A 70 10.05 -0.52 16.47
C ASN A 70 10.96 -1.66 15.96
N GLY A 71 10.87 -1.94 14.66
CA GLY A 71 11.62 -3.02 14.01
C GLY A 71 11.12 -4.44 14.30
N GLN A 72 10.12 -4.61 15.16
CA GLN A 72 9.51 -5.91 15.45
C GLN A 72 8.38 -6.20 14.45
N VAL A 73 8.51 -7.24 13.64
CA VAL A 73 7.43 -7.72 12.76
C VAL A 73 6.20 -8.07 13.60
N GLY A 74 5.02 -7.62 13.16
CA GLY A 74 3.76 -7.72 13.90
C GLY A 74 3.52 -6.56 14.88
N ALA A 75 4.44 -5.59 14.98
CA ALA A 75 4.15 -4.32 15.67
C ALA A 75 3.04 -3.57 14.93
N ALA A 76 2.15 -2.92 15.67
CA ALA A 76 1.09 -2.10 15.12
C ALA A 76 1.19 -0.66 15.60
N ARG A 77 0.75 0.28 14.73
CA ARG A 77 0.70 1.70 15.04
C ARG A 77 -0.64 2.33 14.69
N ALA A 78 -1.03 3.35 15.41
CA ALA A 78 -2.14 4.23 15.10
C ALA A 78 -1.61 5.57 14.60
N ILE A 79 -2.04 5.97 13.40
CA ILE A 79 -1.59 7.18 12.71
C ILE A 79 -2.76 8.12 12.55
N THR A 80 -2.61 9.38 12.95
CA THR A 80 -3.64 10.41 12.83
C THR A 80 -3.22 11.45 11.80
N LEU A 81 -4.08 11.71 10.82
CA LEU A 81 -3.93 12.82 9.88
C LEU A 81 -4.10 14.16 10.62
N LYS A 82 -3.44 15.23 10.16
CA LYS A 82 -3.56 16.57 10.77
C LYS A 82 -5.01 17.06 10.81
N ASP A 83 -5.72 16.88 9.71
CA ASP A 83 -7.10 17.35 9.53
C ASP A 83 -8.03 16.16 9.23
N GLY A 84 -7.78 15.01 9.81
CA GLY A 84 -8.49 13.81 9.42
C GLY A 84 -8.52 12.70 10.46
N PRO A 85 -9.01 11.55 10.03
CA PRO A 85 -9.18 10.40 10.89
C PRO A 85 -7.86 9.71 11.26
N THR A 86 -7.98 8.78 12.20
CA THR A 86 -6.93 7.82 12.56
C THR A 86 -7.14 6.51 11.80
N PHE A 87 -6.04 5.88 11.42
CA PHE A 87 -6.01 4.52 10.85
C PHE A 87 -4.87 3.71 11.47
N THR A 88 -4.91 2.40 11.30
CA THR A 88 -3.96 1.47 11.91
C THR A 88 -3.19 0.68 10.87
N GLU A 89 -1.91 0.49 11.13
CA GLU A 89 -1.00 -0.29 10.29
C GLU A 89 -0.24 -1.33 11.11
N GLU A 90 0.18 -2.40 10.45
CA GLU A 90 1.00 -3.47 11.00
C GLU A 90 2.29 -3.61 10.19
N LEU A 91 3.42 -3.68 10.88
CA LEU A 91 4.74 -3.95 10.31
C LEU A 91 4.83 -5.42 9.89
N THR A 92 5.04 -5.66 8.59
CA THR A 92 5.07 -7.02 8.01
C THR A 92 6.48 -7.51 7.71
N ALA A 93 7.43 -6.59 7.52
CA ALA A 93 8.85 -6.90 7.39
C ALA A 93 9.71 -5.74 7.89
N TYR A 94 10.89 -6.05 8.43
CA TYR A 94 11.89 -5.05 8.83
C TYR A 94 13.29 -5.63 8.64
N ASN A 95 14.19 -4.88 8.02
CA ASN A 95 15.57 -5.24 7.86
C ASN A 95 16.46 -3.99 7.94
N ASP A 96 17.08 -3.77 9.10
CA ASP A 96 17.92 -2.59 9.35
C ASP A 96 19.17 -2.59 8.44
N ALA A 97 19.79 -3.75 8.21
CA ALA A 97 20.98 -3.87 7.37
C ALA A 97 20.68 -3.60 5.88
N LYS A 98 19.47 -3.92 5.41
CA LYS A 98 19.00 -3.59 4.05
C LYS A 98 18.29 -2.25 3.98
N MET A 99 18.15 -1.54 5.09
CA MET A 99 17.44 -0.26 5.20
C MET A 99 16.06 -0.32 4.56
N MET A 100 15.25 -1.31 4.98
CA MET A 100 13.94 -1.60 4.39
C MET A 100 12.94 -2.01 5.46
N TYR A 101 11.69 -1.55 5.31
CA TYR A 101 10.56 -2.12 6.01
C TYR A 101 9.31 -2.17 5.13
N SER A 102 8.42 -3.11 5.45
CA SER A 102 7.12 -3.25 4.79
C SER A 102 6.01 -3.26 5.85
N TYR A 103 4.84 -2.78 5.46
CA TYR A 103 3.67 -2.71 6.33
C TYR A 103 2.39 -2.84 5.52
N LYS A 104 1.29 -3.05 6.23
CA LYS A 104 -0.06 -3.08 5.66
C LYS A 104 -1.02 -2.24 6.52
N ILE A 105 -2.06 -1.71 5.91
CA ILE A 105 -3.19 -1.14 6.64
C ILE A 105 -4.03 -2.30 7.20
N ILE A 106 -4.40 -2.23 8.50
CA ILE A 106 -5.29 -3.16 9.17
C ILE A 106 -6.71 -2.62 9.16
N GLU A 107 -6.85 -1.32 9.53
CA GLU A 107 -8.12 -0.63 9.60
C GLU A 107 -7.96 0.81 9.14
N SER A 108 -8.85 1.28 8.25
CA SER A 108 -8.76 2.61 7.70
C SER A 108 -10.10 3.13 7.17
N PRO A 109 -10.42 4.41 7.40
CA PRO A 109 -11.48 5.12 6.70
C PRO A 109 -11.05 5.63 5.31
N LEU A 110 -9.77 5.47 4.93
CA LEU A 110 -9.28 5.89 3.62
C LEU A 110 -9.95 5.10 2.49
N PRO A 111 -10.03 5.66 1.28
CA PRO A 111 -10.72 5.01 0.16
C PRO A 111 -9.90 3.89 -0.51
N VAL A 112 -9.08 3.18 0.25
CA VAL A 112 -8.24 2.08 -0.22
C VAL A 112 -8.41 0.84 0.64
N ASP A 113 -8.36 -0.33 0.01
CA ASP A 113 -8.35 -1.64 0.63
C ASP A 113 -7.14 -2.47 0.17
N LYS A 114 -6.83 -3.54 0.90
CA LYS A 114 -5.72 -4.46 0.63
C LYS A 114 -4.37 -3.74 0.50
N TYR A 115 -4.24 -2.61 1.18
CA TYR A 115 -3.04 -1.78 1.10
C TYR A 115 -1.85 -2.46 1.77
N THR A 116 -0.78 -2.57 1.01
CA THR A 116 0.55 -2.97 1.47
C THR A 116 1.58 -2.00 0.94
N SER A 117 2.64 -1.75 1.70
CA SER A 117 3.67 -0.82 1.28
C SER A 117 5.06 -1.25 1.72
N THR A 118 6.07 -0.83 0.96
CA THR A 118 7.48 -1.04 1.26
C THR A 118 8.25 0.26 1.05
N MET A 119 9.06 0.62 2.04
CA MET A 119 10.04 1.70 1.94
C MET A 119 11.44 1.13 1.98
N THR A 120 12.31 1.61 1.09
CA THR A 120 13.70 1.18 0.98
C THR A 120 14.60 2.39 0.76
N VAL A 121 15.76 2.39 1.44
CA VAL A 121 16.83 3.36 1.20
C VAL A 121 18.02 2.62 0.60
N THR A 122 18.48 3.05 -0.57
CA THR A 122 19.61 2.42 -1.28
C THR A 122 20.72 3.44 -1.58
N PRO A 123 21.98 3.02 -1.59
CA PRO A 123 23.09 3.91 -1.99
C PRO A 123 22.98 4.29 -3.47
N LYS A 124 23.33 5.55 -3.79
CA LYS A 124 23.52 6.03 -5.17
C LYS A 124 24.66 7.05 -5.24
N GLY A 125 25.80 6.64 -5.77
CA GLY A 125 27.01 7.49 -5.76
C GLY A 125 27.38 7.90 -4.33
N ASN A 126 27.51 9.20 -4.09
CA ASN A 126 27.78 9.75 -2.75
C ASN A 126 26.51 10.02 -1.93
N GLY A 127 25.36 9.77 -2.49
CA GLY A 127 24.05 9.97 -1.86
C GLY A 127 23.24 8.69 -1.76
N SER A 128 21.93 8.84 -1.74
CA SER A 128 20.97 7.73 -1.63
C SER A 128 19.75 7.95 -2.50
N VAL A 129 18.98 6.87 -2.70
CA VAL A 129 17.63 6.90 -3.24
C VAL A 129 16.68 6.32 -2.19
N VAL A 130 15.61 7.02 -1.89
CA VAL A 130 14.47 6.47 -1.16
C VAL A 130 13.42 6.06 -2.16
N THR A 131 12.98 4.81 -2.07
CA THR A 131 11.87 4.27 -2.87
C THR A 131 10.72 3.88 -1.95
N TRP A 132 9.51 4.30 -2.29
CA TRP A 132 8.29 3.99 -1.57
C TRP A 132 7.28 3.38 -2.53
N VAL A 133 6.97 2.08 -2.36
CA VAL A 133 6.07 1.32 -3.22
C VAL A 133 4.87 0.86 -2.43
N GLY A 134 3.67 1.12 -2.92
CA GLY A 134 2.42 0.64 -2.33
C GLY A 134 1.55 -0.08 -3.35
N ASN A 135 0.89 -1.15 -2.92
CA ASN A 135 -0.10 -1.87 -3.72
C ASN A 135 -1.44 -1.84 -2.96
N PHE A 136 -2.53 -1.57 -3.67
CA PHE A 136 -3.84 -1.41 -3.08
C PHE A 136 -4.95 -1.59 -4.13
N ILE A 137 -6.19 -1.58 -3.70
CA ILE A 137 -7.36 -1.43 -4.56
C ILE A 137 -8.20 -0.26 -4.03
N THR A 138 -9.01 0.34 -4.89
CA THR A 138 -10.01 1.30 -4.43
C THR A 138 -11.04 0.58 -3.57
N LYS A 139 -11.35 1.15 -2.41
CA LYS A 139 -12.33 0.59 -1.46
C LYS A 139 -13.73 0.65 -2.05
N ALA A 140 -14.40 -0.49 -2.11
CA ALA A 140 -15.77 -0.58 -2.59
C ALA A 140 -16.70 0.29 -1.72
N GLY A 141 -17.61 1.02 -2.36
CA GLY A 141 -18.57 1.91 -1.67
C GLY A 141 -17.97 3.21 -1.13
N SER A 142 -16.69 3.51 -1.38
CA SER A 142 -16.05 4.77 -0.96
C SER A 142 -16.50 6.00 -1.77
N GLY A 143 -17.19 5.79 -2.90
CA GLY A 143 -17.54 6.86 -3.84
C GLY A 143 -16.34 7.46 -4.60
N LYS A 144 -15.18 6.80 -4.53
CA LYS A 144 -13.95 7.20 -5.22
C LYS A 144 -13.65 6.30 -6.41
N THR A 145 -13.03 6.88 -7.43
CA THR A 145 -12.49 6.15 -8.59
C THR A 145 -11.08 5.63 -8.31
N ASP A 146 -10.59 4.74 -9.17
CA ASP A 146 -9.20 4.29 -9.12
C ASP A 146 -8.21 5.46 -9.29
N ALA A 147 -8.54 6.44 -10.14
CA ALA A 147 -7.73 7.65 -10.31
C ALA A 147 -7.69 8.51 -9.04
N ASP A 148 -8.80 8.64 -8.30
CA ASP A 148 -8.84 9.38 -7.02
C ASP A 148 -7.96 8.68 -5.97
N SER A 149 -8.08 7.35 -5.86
CA SER A 149 -7.31 6.55 -4.91
C SER A 149 -5.82 6.56 -5.24
N GLN A 150 -5.49 6.44 -6.53
CA GLN A 150 -4.11 6.54 -7.04
C GLN A 150 -3.52 7.92 -6.72
N GLY A 151 -4.23 9.00 -7.04
CA GLY A 151 -3.79 10.37 -6.78
C GLY A 151 -3.58 10.66 -5.29
N LEU A 152 -4.44 10.12 -4.42
CA LEU A 152 -4.30 10.25 -2.98
C LEU A 152 -3.00 9.63 -2.47
N ILE A 153 -2.71 8.38 -2.85
CA ILE A 153 -1.52 7.66 -2.38
C ILE A 153 -0.25 8.25 -3.02
N ASP A 154 -0.28 8.56 -4.31
CA ASP A 154 0.82 9.20 -5.01
C ASP A 154 1.20 10.55 -4.37
N GLY A 155 0.21 11.36 -4.06
CA GLY A 155 0.42 12.65 -3.41
C GLY A 155 0.98 12.52 -1.99
N ALA A 156 0.48 11.56 -1.21
CA ALA A 156 1.00 11.28 0.12
C ALA A 156 2.48 10.84 0.06
N TYR A 157 2.82 9.91 -0.82
CA TYR A 157 4.20 9.44 -0.96
C TYR A 157 5.15 10.55 -1.39
N GLN A 158 4.74 11.35 -2.37
CA GLN A 158 5.56 12.46 -2.85
C GLN A 158 5.83 13.49 -1.74
N ALA A 159 4.79 13.89 -1.01
CA ALA A 159 4.93 14.86 0.07
C ALA A 159 5.86 14.35 1.20
N GLY A 160 5.77 13.07 1.56
CA GLY A 160 6.66 12.46 2.53
C GLY A 160 8.11 12.43 2.06
N LEU A 161 8.34 11.96 0.82
CA LEU A 161 9.67 11.87 0.23
C LEU A 161 10.34 13.25 0.09
N ASP A 162 9.59 14.25 -0.34
CA ASP A 162 10.10 15.63 -0.46
C ASP A 162 10.55 16.19 0.90
N ASN A 163 9.82 15.88 1.97
CA ASN A 163 10.19 16.32 3.30
C ASN A 163 11.39 15.54 3.87
N VAL A 164 11.48 14.23 3.63
CA VAL A 164 12.67 13.44 3.99
C VAL A 164 13.93 14.03 3.32
N LYS A 165 13.82 14.40 2.03
CA LYS A 165 14.91 15.05 1.31
C LYS A 165 15.33 16.37 1.96
N LYS A 166 14.37 17.24 2.29
CA LYS A 166 14.67 18.51 2.98
C LYS A 166 15.37 18.28 4.31
N MET A 167 14.86 17.36 5.11
CA MET A 167 15.46 17.04 6.42
C MET A 167 16.88 16.49 6.30
N ALA A 168 17.11 15.57 5.36
CA ALA A 168 18.40 14.93 5.17
C ALA A 168 19.46 15.86 4.59
N GLU A 169 19.06 16.83 3.76
CA GLU A 169 19.96 17.83 3.14
C GLU A 169 20.09 19.12 3.96
N GLY A 170 19.44 19.23 5.12
CA GLY A 170 19.52 20.41 5.99
C GLY A 170 18.87 21.67 5.42
N LYS A 171 17.77 21.52 4.67
CA LYS A 171 17.07 22.63 3.99
C LYS A 171 15.72 22.92 4.63
#